data_a82f543e9abba19eea2065ca080f5edb
#
_entry.id   a82f543e9abba19eea2065ca080f5edb
#
_cell.length_a   1.000
_cell.length_b   1.000
_cell.length_c   1.000
_cell.angle_alpha   90.00
_cell.angle_beta   90.00
_cell.angle_gamma   90.00
#
_symmetry.space_group_name_H-M   'P 1'
#
loop_
_entity.id
_entity.type
_entity.pdbx_description
1 polymer ?
#
loop_
_entity_poly.entity_id
_entity_poly.type
_entity_poly.pdbx_seq_one_letter_code
_entity_poly.pdbx_strand_id
1 'polypeptide(L)'
;RVLFLVHRNQIAKQAKKSFENVFGSRIKTGLVSGAYHDYDAEFVFATVQTLSKDEHLQHFSKDYFDACIYDEAHHTSANSYKKIMDYFTPQFTLGMTATPDKRDDNMEGRNIYEIFHHNIAYEIRLQQAMEEDLLCPFHYFGITDLQTVSDAGKSHEEQLEHFRYLTCDDRVNYVMKQANYFGYSGDRVKGLIFCSRIDEARELSRKFNERGWRTLVLSGADS
;
A
#
# COMPACT_ATOMS: atom_id res chain seq x y z
N ARG A 1 8.37 -13.44 21.32
CA ARG A 1 8.97 -13.03 20.04
C ARG A 1 7.87 -12.72 19.04
N VAL A 2 8.09 -11.72 18.18
CA VAL A 2 7.08 -11.21 17.26
C VAL A 2 7.61 -11.17 15.83
N LEU A 3 6.85 -11.69 14.89
CA LEU A 3 7.04 -11.48 13.46
C LEU A 3 6.08 -10.38 12.99
N PHE A 4 6.60 -9.35 12.34
CA PHE A 4 5.82 -8.33 11.64
C PHE A 4 6.07 -8.45 10.14
N LEU A 5 5.09 -8.92 9.40
CA LEU A 5 5.21 -9.26 7.98
C LEU A 5 4.52 -8.21 7.12
N VAL A 6 5.27 -7.67 6.15
CA VAL A 6 4.80 -6.63 5.23
C VAL A 6 5.13 -6.97 3.78
N HIS A 7 4.53 -6.23 2.85
CA HIS A 7 4.79 -6.43 1.43
C HIS A 7 6.01 -5.63 0.91
N ARG A 8 6.38 -4.50 1.52
CA ARG A 8 7.42 -3.58 1.03
C ARG A 8 8.50 -3.33 2.06
N ASN A 9 9.77 -3.31 1.61
CA ASN A 9 10.95 -3.05 2.44
C ASN A 9 10.87 -1.70 3.20
N GLN A 10 10.38 -0.65 2.57
CA GLN A 10 10.21 0.65 3.22
C GLN A 10 9.24 0.58 4.41
N ILE A 11 8.13 -0.15 4.26
CA ILE A 11 7.16 -0.35 5.34
C ILE A 11 7.79 -1.16 6.47
N ALA A 12 8.56 -2.21 6.17
CA ALA A 12 9.29 -2.98 7.18
C ALA A 12 10.23 -2.09 8.00
N LYS A 13 11.00 -1.22 7.34
CA LYS A 13 11.90 -0.27 8.00
C LYS A 13 11.15 0.77 8.85
N GLN A 14 10.03 1.29 8.34
CA GLN A 14 9.21 2.26 9.07
C GLN A 14 8.55 1.62 10.30
N ALA A 15 7.99 0.42 10.17
CA ALA A 15 7.42 -0.32 11.27
C ALA A 15 8.48 -0.61 12.35
N LYS A 16 9.65 -1.13 11.95
CA LYS A 16 10.78 -1.34 12.85
C LYS A 16 11.14 -0.07 13.62
N LYS A 17 11.31 1.06 12.92
CA LYS A 17 11.61 2.35 13.55
C LYS A 17 10.52 2.82 14.50
N SER A 18 9.25 2.61 14.16
CA SER A 18 8.12 2.97 15.04
C SER A 18 8.12 2.17 16.32
N PHE A 19 8.39 0.86 16.26
CA PHE A 19 8.52 0.02 17.44
C PHE A 19 9.74 0.42 18.29
N GLU A 20 10.87 0.71 17.69
CA GLU A 20 12.06 1.21 18.39
C GLU A 20 11.80 2.55 19.10
N ASN A 21 11.03 3.45 18.49
CA ASN A 21 10.63 4.72 19.12
C ASN A 21 9.75 4.53 20.36
N VAL A 22 8.88 3.51 20.35
CA VAL A 22 7.97 3.22 21.47
C VAL A 22 8.67 2.43 22.58
N PHE A 23 9.39 1.39 22.22
CA PHE A 23 9.96 0.44 23.17
C PHE A 23 11.41 0.75 23.57
N GLY A 24 12.13 1.52 22.75
CA GLY A 24 13.55 1.87 22.97
C GLY A 24 14.44 0.62 23.01
N SER A 25 15.37 0.61 23.92
CA SER A 25 16.32 -0.50 24.12
C SER A 25 15.74 -1.74 24.84
N ARG A 26 14.45 -1.72 25.16
CA ARG A 26 13.77 -2.85 25.84
C ARG A 26 13.52 -4.04 24.94
N ILE A 27 13.62 -3.87 23.62
CA ILE A 27 13.42 -4.92 22.65
C ILE A 27 14.61 -4.98 21.68
N LYS A 28 14.96 -6.19 21.24
CA LYS A 28 15.91 -6.41 20.16
C LYS A 28 15.14 -6.55 18.85
N THR A 29 15.33 -5.61 17.93
CA THR A 29 14.67 -5.59 16.64
C THR A 29 15.59 -6.08 15.52
N GLY A 30 15.04 -6.78 14.54
CA GLY A 30 15.76 -7.27 13.35
C GLY A 30 14.98 -6.99 12.08
N LEU A 31 15.67 -6.92 10.95
CA LEU A 31 15.09 -6.74 9.63
C LEU A 31 15.49 -7.91 8.72
N VAL A 32 14.50 -8.57 8.11
CA VAL A 32 14.68 -9.63 7.12
C VAL A 32 14.01 -9.21 5.81
N SER A 33 14.78 -8.47 4.98
CA SER A 33 14.24 -7.86 3.76
C SER A 33 15.37 -7.49 2.80
N GLY A 34 15.35 -8.01 1.57
CA GLY A 34 16.37 -7.76 0.57
C GLY A 34 17.76 -8.18 1.07
N ALA A 35 18.66 -7.22 1.26
CA ALA A 35 20.03 -7.45 1.74
C ALA A 35 20.15 -7.53 3.28
N TYR A 36 19.07 -7.33 4.02
CA TYR A 36 19.08 -7.36 5.49
C TYR A 36 18.64 -8.74 5.99
N HIS A 37 19.44 -9.37 6.85
CA HIS A 37 19.25 -10.74 7.31
C HIS A 37 19.49 -10.87 8.82
N ASP A 38 18.78 -10.05 9.62
CA ASP A 38 18.90 -10.03 11.08
C ASP A 38 17.94 -11.07 11.70
N TYR A 39 18.36 -12.32 11.78
CA TYR A 39 17.52 -13.43 12.28
C TYR A 39 17.49 -13.52 13.80
N ASP A 40 18.51 -13.05 14.51
CA ASP A 40 18.60 -13.13 15.96
C ASP A 40 18.01 -11.88 16.61
N ALA A 41 16.67 -11.78 16.60
CA ALA A 41 15.94 -10.68 17.20
C ALA A 41 14.64 -11.15 17.86
N GLU A 42 14.15 -10.38 18.83
CA GLU A 42 12.87 -10.64 19.49
C GLU A 42 11.70 -10.16 18.64
N PHE A 43 11.88 -9.02 17.94
CA PHE A 43 10.93 -8.46 17.01
C PHE A 43 11.55 -8.45 15.60
N VAL A 44 11.08 -9.32 14.73
CA VAL A 44 11.55 -9.46 13.35
C VAL A 44 10.56 -8.78 12.41
N PHE A 45 11.04 -7.78 11.69
CA PHE A 45 10.31 -7.11 10.61
C PHE A 45 10.75 -7.71 9.28
N ALA A 46 9.84 -8.34 8.56
CA ALA A 46 10.20 -9.07 7.36
C ALA A 46 9.33 -8.69 6.16
N THR A 47 9.90 -8.79 4.96
CA THR A 47 9.09 -8.77 3.74
C THR A 47 8.72 -10.18 3.33
N VAL A 48 7.47 -10.34 2.86
CA VAL A 48 6.95 -11.61 2.36
C VAL A 48 7.86 -12.22 1.30
N GLN A 49 8.32 -11.40 0.34
CA GLN A 49 9.16 -11.85 -0.77
C GLN A 49 10.51 -12.41 -0.31
N THR A 50 11.04 -11.91 0.81
CA THR A 50 12.29 -12.43 1.36
C THR A 50 12.01 -13.65 2.23
N LEU A 51 11.13 -13.53 3.21
CA LEU A 51 10.90 -14.59 4.20
C LEU A 51 10.27 -15.85 3.60
N SER A 52 9.50 -15.76 2.52
CA SER A 52 8.90 -16.94 1.87
C SER A 52 9.89 -17.88 1.16
N LYS A 53 11.15 -17.45 1.01
CA LYS A 53 12.20 -18.32 0.49
C LYS A 53 12.69 -19.28 1.58
N ASP A 54 12.93 -20.55 1.22
CA ASP A 54 13.33 -21.59 2.18
C ASP A 54 14.62 -21.24 2.92
N GLU A 55 15.58 -20.63 2.24
CA GLU A 55 16.85 -20.17 2.83
C GLU A 55 16.67 -19.20 3.99
N HIS A 56 15.63 -18.36 3.99
CA HIS A 56 15.35 -17.42 5.07
C HIS A 56 14.38 -18.01 6.10
N LEU A 57 13.37 -18.76 5.64
CA LEU A 57 12.34 -19.34 6.49
C LEU A 57 12.92 -20.35 7.48
N GLN A 58 13.86 -21.19 7.01
CA GLN A 58 14.49 -22.26 7.81
C GLN A 58 15.47 -21.75 8.88
N HIS A 59 15.83 -20.46 8.89
CA HIS A 59 16.57 -19.87 10.00
C HIS A 59 15.78 -19.85 11.30
N PHE A 60 14.46 -19.93 11.23
CA PHE A 60 13.57 -19.92 12.38
C PHE A 60 12.97 -21.31 12.59
N SER A 61 12.88 -21.76 13.83
CA SER A 61 12.04 -22.92 14.17
C SER A 61 10.56 -22.58 13.98
N LYS A 62 9.72 -23.57 13.80
CA LYS A 62 8.28 -23.37 13.56
C LYS A 62 7.57 -22.63 14.69
N ASP A 63 8.05 -22.78 15.90
CA ASP A 63 7.59 -22.20 17.16
C ASP A 63 8.39 -20.98 17.61
N TYR A 64 9.24 -20.42 16.72
CA TYR A 64 10.12 -19.30 17.08
C TYR A 64 9.35 -18.04 17.49
N PHE A 65 8.24 -17.75 16.82
CA PHE A 65 7.43 -16.56 17.07
C PHE A 65 6.19 -16.92 17.91
N ASP A 66 6.00 -16.19 19.00
CA ASP A 66 4.79 -16.27 19.84
C ASP A 66 3.61 -15.55 19.17
N ALA A 67 3.91 -14.48 18.41
CA ALA A 67 2.92 -13.69 17.67
C ALA A 67 3.38 -13.38 16.25
N CYS A 68 2.44 -13.50 15.30
CA CYS A 68 2.63 -13.11 13.89
C CYS A 68 1.62 -12.04 13.51
N ILE A 69 2.12 -10.89 13.01
CA ILE A 69 1.32 -9.77 12.55
C ILE A 69 1.50 -9.64 11.04
N TYR A 70 0.40 -9.68 10.32
CA TYR A 70 0.34 -9.60 8.86
C TYR A 70 -0.26 -8.27 8.45
N ASP A 71 0.55 -7.37 7.91
CA ASP A 71 0.09 -6.12 7.31
C ASP A 71 -0.42 -6.37 5.89
N GLU A 72 -1.42 -5.59 5.46
CA GLU A 72 -2.13 -5.79 4.21
C GLU A 72 -2.66 -7.23 4.08
N ALA A 73 -3.32 -7.69 5.13
CA ALA A 73 -3.76 -9.08 5.26
C ALA A 73 -4.70 -9.57 4.15
N HIS A 74 -5.29 -8.68 3.34
CA HIS A 74 -6.02 -9.04 2.13
C HIS A 74 -5.15 -9.75 1.07
N HIS A 75 -3.83 -9.71 1.21
CA HIS A 75 -2.90 -10.48 0.38
C HIS A 75 -2.56 -11.86 0.94
N THR A 76 -3.03 -12.24 2.12
CA THR A 76 -2.67 -13.52 2.80
C THR A 76 -3.07 -14.76 2.01
N SER A 77 -4.00 -14.65 1.09
CA SER A 77 -4.36 -15.73 0.16
C SER A 77 -3.32 -16.01 -0.93
N ALA A 78 -2.29 -15.16 -1.10
CA ALA A 78 -1.20 -15.43 -2.04
C ALA A 78 -0.30 -16.56 -1.50
N ASN A 79 0.23 -17.38 -2.40
CA ASN A 79 1.02 -18.58 -2.05
C ASN A 79 2.22 -18.27 -1.13
N SER A 80 2.86 -17.11 -1.29
CA SER A 80 4.00 -16.70 -0.46
C SER A 80 3.60 -16.40 0.98
N TYR A 81 2.44 -15.75 1.21
CA TYR A 81 1.90 -15.54 2.56
C TYR A 81 1.48 -16.86 3.19
N LYS A 82 0.72 -17.66 2.43
CA LYS A 82 0.26 -18.97 2.89
C LYS A 82 1.41 -19.86 3.33
N LYS A 83 2.50 -19.91 2.54
CA LYS A 83 3.71 -20.67 2.89
C LYS A 83 4.27 -20.26 4.26
N ILE A 84 4.32 -18.96 4.57
CA ILE A 84 4.81 -18.46 5.86
C ILE A 84 3.82 -18.78 6.98
N MET A 85 2.53 -18.60 6.74
CA MET A 85 1.48 -18.92 7.72
C MET A 85 1.44 -20.41 8.07
N ASP A 86 1.58 -21.29 7.07
CA ASP A 86 1.60 -22.75 7.25
C ASP A 86 2.89 -23.24 7.93
N TYR A 87 3.98 -22.47 7.84
CA TYR A 87 5.25 -22.84 8.46
C TYR A 87 5.29 -22.56 9.95
N PHE A 88 4.87 -21.36 10.39
CA PHE A 88 4.92 -20.96 11.80
C PHE A 88 3.67 -21.40 12.57
N THR A 89 3.86 -21.69 13.86
CA THR A 89 2.81 -22.09 14.79
C THR A 89 2.71 -21.08 15.96
N PRO A 90 2.36 -19.81 15.70
CA PRO A 90 2.29 -18.80 16.76
C PRO A 90 1.09 -19.04 17.68
N GLN A 91 1.17 -18.54 18.92
CA GLN A 91 0.04 -18.52 19.85
C GLN A 91 -0.99 -17.44 19.48
N PHE A 92 -0.53 -16.37 18.82
CA PHE A 92 -1.36 -15.25 18.42
C PHE A 92 -1.09 -14.86 16.97
N THR A 93 -2.16 -14.66 16.20
CA THR A 93 -2.09 -14.19 14.81
C THR A 93 -2.99 -12.99 14.63
N LEU A 94 -2.45 -11.90 14.06
CA LEU A 94 -3.18 -10.67 13.75
C LEU A 94 -3.03 -10.32 12.28
N GLY A 95 -4.15 -10.15 11.59
CA GLY A 95 -4.21 -9.55 10.26
C GLY A 95 -4.70 -8.11 10.33
N MET A 96 -4.03 -7.19 9.66
CA MET A 96 -4.44 -5.79 9.52
C MET A 96 -4.67 -5.47 8.05
N THR A 97 -5.78 -4.83 7.73
CA THR A 97 -6.10 -4.40 6.36
C THR A 97 -7.09 -3.25 6.35
N ALA A 98 -6.93 -2.34 5.40
CA ALA A 98 -7.92 -1.31 5.12
C ALA A 98 -9.06 -1.80 4.19
N THR A 99 -8.90 -2.95 3.53
CA THR A 99 -9.83 -3.45 2.50
C THR A 99 -10.12 -4.94 2.68
N PRO A 100 -10.81 -5.35 3.76
CA PRO A 100 -11.08 -6.77 4.02
C PRO A 100 -11.96 -7.42 2.94
N ASP A 101 -12.85 -6.63 2.33
CA ASP A 101 -13.89 -7.11 1.39
C ASP A 101 -13.41 -7.13 -0.08
N LYS A 102 -12.12 -7.00 -0.35
CA LYS A 102 -11.56 -6.80 -1.71
C LYS A 102 -11.69 -8.01 -2.64
N ARG A 103 -12.26 -9.14 -2.21
CA ARG A 103 -12.27 -10.37 -3.01
C ARG A 103 -13.66 -10.87 -3.33
N ASP A 104 -14.01 -10.72 -4.61
CA ASP A 104 -15.24 -11.24 -5.22
C ASP A 104 -15.03 -12.60 -5.93
N ASP A 105 -13.86 -13.24 -5.79
CA ASP A 105 -13.57 -14.47 -6.55
C ASP A 105 -14.16 -15.74 -5.95
N ASN A 106 -14.82 -15.66 -4.79
CA ASN A 106 -15.50 -16.75 -4.07
C ASN A 106 -14.69 -18.08 -4.02
N MET A 107 -13.37 -18.00 -4.16
CA MET A 107 -12.50 -19.17 -4.08
C MET A 107 -12.27 -19.57 -2.62
N GLU A 108 -12.55 -20.80 -2.31
CA GLU A 108 -12.35 -21.41 -0.99
C GLU A 108 -10.90 -21.23 -0.50
N GLY A 109 -10.72 -20.82 0.76
CA GLY A 109 -9.43 -20.58 1.39
C GLY A 109 -8.72 -19.30 0.92
N ARG A 110 -9.44 -18.38 0.26
CA ARG A 110 -8.93 -17.06 -0.15
C ARG A 110 -9.62 -15.89 0.52
N ASN A 111 -10.66 -16.18 1.30
CA ASN A 111 -11.36 -15.17 2.08
C ASN A 111 -10.56 -14.87 3.36
N ILE A 112 -10.23 -13.59 3.58
CA ILE A 112 -9.50 -13.17 4.77
C ILE A 112 -10.23 -13.52 6.07
N TYR A 113 -11.56 -13.42 6.09
CA TYR A 113 -12.35 -13.79 7.27
C TYR A 113 -12.21 -15.27 7.61
N GLU A 114 -12.18 -16.16 6.61
CA GLU A 114 -11.94 -17.59 6.81
C GLU A 114 -10.52 -17.87 7.34
N ILE A 115 -9.50 -17.20 6.75
CA ILE A 115 -8.09 -17.34 7.14
C ILE A 115 -7.88 -16.96 8.61
N PHE A 116 -8.59 -15.94 9.12
CA PHE A 116 -8.53 -15.51 10.52
C PHE A 116 -9.72 -16.02 11.36
N HIS A 117 -10.38 -17.11 10.92
CA HIS A 117 -11.46 -17.80 11.67
C HIS A 117 -12.63 -16.89 12.04
N HIS A 118 -12.95 -15.90 11.23
CA HIS A 118 -14.01 -14.90 11.43
C HIS A 118 -13.87 -14.09 12.74
N ASN A 119 -12.67 -14.05 13.33
CA ASN A 119 -12.40 -13.25 14.51
C ASN A 119 -12.02 -11.81 14.10
N ILE A 120 -12.90 -10.87 14.40
CA ILE A 120 -12.66 -9.44 14.19
C ILE A 120 -12.30 -8.81 15.54
N ALA A 121 -11.04 -8.41 15.70
CA ALA A 121 -10.59 -7.78 16.94
C ALA A 121 -11.04 -6.31 17.00
N TYR A 122 -10.99 -5.61 15.88
CA TYR A 122 -11.42 -4.22 15.77
C TYR A 122 -11.75 -3.89 14.31
N GLU A 123 -12.79 -3.14 14.10
CA GLU A 123 -13.17 -2.58 12.80
C GLU A 123 -13.60 -1.12 12.98
N ILE A 124 -13.07 -0.24 12.13
CA ILE A 124 -13.51 1.12 12.01
C ILE A 124 -13.63 1.47 10.53
N ARG A 125 -14.79 1.93 10.14
CA ARG A 125 -15.05 2.37 8.77
C ARG A 125 -14.70 3.86 8.62
N LEU A 126 -14.43 4.28 7.37
CA LEU A 126 -14.01 5.64 7.04
C LEU A 126 -14.92 6.71 7.65
N GLN A 127 -16.23 6.53 7.55
CA GLN A 127 -17.21 7.48 8.06
C GLN A 127 -17.10 7.60 9.59
N GLN A 128 -17.06 6.48 10.30
CA GLN A 128 -16.89 6.45 11.75
C GLN A 128 -15.56 7.09 12.17
N ALA A 129 -14.47 6.81 11.46
CA ALA A 129 -13.16 7.40 11.76
C ALA A 129 -13.16 8.93 11.60
N MET A 130 -13.96 9.47 10.67
CA MET A 130 -14.14 10.92 10.55
C MET A 130 -15.04 11.49 11.68
N GLU A 131 -16.11 10.78 12.05
CA GLU A 131 -17.01 11.18 13.15
C GLU A 131 -16.30 11.19 14.52
N GLU A 132 -15.31 10.30 14.68
CA GLU A 132 -14.49 10.20 15.90
C GLU A 132 -13.22 11.09 15.85
N ASP A 133 -13.10 12.02 14.90
CA ASP A 133 -11.93 12.91 14.70
C ASP A 133 -10.59 12.18 14.53
N LEU A 134 -10.60 10.89 14.13
CA LEU A 134 -9.40 10.12 13.86
C LEU A 134 -8.84 10.41 12.45
N LEU A 135 -9.69 10.89 11.54
CA LEU A 135 -9.32 11.31 10.21
C LEU A 135 -9.81 12.73 9.93
N CYS A 136 -9.02 13.46 9.15
CA CYS A 136 -9.41 14.78 8.67
C CYS A 136 -10.63 14.67 7.76
N PRO A 137 -11.67 15.49 7.95
CA PRO A 137 -12.79 15.56 7.01
C PRO A 137 -12.33 15.93 5.60
N PHE A 138 -12.98 15.36 4.59
CA PHE A 138 -12.71 15.69 3.19
C PHE A 138 -14.00 15.77 2.39
N HIS A 139 -13.92 16.48 1.26
CA HIS A 139 -14.97 16.52 0.26
C HIS A 139 -14.57 15.66 -0.93
N TYR A 140 -15.45 14.75 -1.32
CA TYR A 140 -15.25 13.91 -2.49
C TYR A 140 -16.08 14.43 -3.67
N PHE A 141 -15.42 14.68 -4.79
CA PHE A 141 -16.06 15.11 -6.02
C PHE A 141 -15.78 14.10 -7.14
N GLY A 142 -16.83 13.44 -7.61
CA GLY A 142 -16.77 12.63 -8.81
C GLY A 142 -16.85 13.53 -10.05
N ILE A 143 -15.81 13.52 -10.88
CA ILE A 143 -15.73 14.34 -12.08
C ILE A 143 -15.71 13.42 -13.31
N THR A 144 -16.65 13.61 -14.24
CA THR A 144 -16.61 12.91 -15.52
C THR A 144 -15.50 13.49 -16.38
N ASP A 145 -14.65 12.63 -16.93
CA ASP A 145 -13.59 13.07 -17.84
C ASP A 145 -14.17 13.51 -19.19
N LEU A 146 -13.39 14.25 -19.98
CA LEU A 146 -13.81 14.78 -21.29
C LEU A 146 -14.18 13.69 -22.30
N GLN A 147 -13.54 12.52 -22.19
CA GLN A 147 -13.84 11.33 -22.97
C GLN A 147 -13.76 10.10 -22.07
N THR A 148 -14.64 9.14 -22.30
CA THR A 148 -14.53 7.81 -21.70
C THR A 148 -13.51 7.01 -22.50
N VAL A 149 -12.35 6.81 -21.93
CA VAL A 149 -11.34 5.91 -22.48
C VAL A 149 -11.45 4.58 -21.75
N SER A 150 -11.73 3.50 -22.49
CA SER A 150 -11.78 2.18 -21.89
C SER A 150 -10.35 1.71 -21.56
N ASP A 151 -10.13 1.23 -20.35
CA ASP A 151 -8.86 0.59 -19.91
C ASP A 151 -8.57 -0.74 -20.61
N ALA A 152 -9.37 -1.12 -21.60
CA ALA A 152 -9.36 -2.43 -22.23
C ALA A 152 -8.33 -2.59 -23.36
N GLY A 153 -7.61 -1.54 -23.73
CA GLY A 153 -6.63 -1.59 -24.82
C GLY A 153 -5.36 -2.36 -24.46
N LYS A 154 -5.15 -3.45 -25.14
CA LYS A 154 -3.94 -4.29 -24.96
C LYS A 154 -2.91 -4.09 -26.07
N SER A 155 -3.25 -3.40 -27.16
CA SER A 155 -2.33 -3.12 -28.27
C SER A 155 -1.44 -1.91 -27.96
N HIS A 156 -0.26 -1.87 -28.60
CA HIS A 156 0.67 -0.74 -28.44
C HIS A 156 0.09 0.57 -28.96
N GLU A 157 -0.71 0.52 -30.00
CA GLU A 157 -1.39 1.69 -30.58
C GLU A 157 -2.42 2.27 -29.63
N GLU A 158 -3.27 1.43 -29.03
CA GLU A 158 -4.26 1.84 -28.02
C GLU A 158 -3.62 2.44 -26.77
N GLN A 159 -2.47 1.92 -26.33
CA GLN A 159 -1.70 2.49 -25.23
C GLN A 159 -1.14 3.87 -25.56
N LEU A 160 -0.72 4.11 -26.80
CA LEU A 160 -0.24 5.42 -27.27
C LEU A 160 -1.37 6.42 -27.39
N GLU A 161 -2.53 6.01 -27.87
CA GLU A 161 -3.73 6.87 -27.94
C GLU A 161 -4.20 7.24 -26.53
N HIS A 162 -4.23 6.28 -25.60
CA HIS A 162 -4.57 6.51 -24.19
C HIS A 162 -3.59 7.51 -23.54
N PHE A 163 -2.29 7.33 -23.75
CA PHE A 163 -1.27 8.26 -23.27
C PHE A 163 -1.47 9.68 -23.86
N ARG A 164 -1.70 9.80 -25.18
CA ARG A 164 -1.94 11.09 -25.82
C ARG A 164 -3.18 11.79 -25.26
N TYR A 165 -4.24 11.04 -25.01
CA TYR A 165 -5.45 11.56 -24.39
C TYR A 165 -5.20 12.03 -22.96
N LEU A 166 -4.59 11.19 -22.12
CA LEU A 166 -4.34 11.50 -20.70
C LEU A 166 -3.44 12.73 -20.53
N THR A 167 -2.58 13.00 -21.49
CA THR A 167 -1.63 14.12 -21.46
C THR A 167 -1.98 15.28 -22.38
N CYS A 168 -3.13 15.26 -23.08
CA CYS A 168 -3.51 16.34 -23.98
C CYS A 168 -3.76 17.66 -23.24
N ASP A 169 -3.58 18.79 -23.93
CA ASP A 169 -3.70 20.12 -23.35
C ASP A 169 -5.11 20.43 -22.84
N ASP A 170 -6.13 19.96 -23.56
CA ASP A 170 -7.52 20.17 -23.17
C ASP A 170 -7.82 19.49 -21.84
N ARG A 171 -7.35 18.25 -21.65
CA ARG A 171 -7.53 17.53 -20.38
C ARG A 171 -6.74 18.18 -19.25
N VAL A 172 -5.52 18.61 -19.48
CA VAL A 172 -4.71 19.35 -18.50
C VAL A 172 -5.42 20.62 -18.04
N ASN A 173 -5.92 21.41 -18.99
CA ASN A 173 -6.68 22.62 -18.71
C ASN A 173 -7.99 22.33 -17.97
N TYR A 174 -8.66 21.25 -18.34
CA TYR A 174 -9.88 20.78 -17.67
C TYR A 174 -9.61 20.39 -16.20
N VAL A 175 -8.58 19.61 -15.94
CA VAL A 175 -8.18 19.22 -14.56
C VAL A 175 -7.88 20.46 -13.73
N MET A 176 -7.12 21.42 -14.25
CA MET A 176 -6.81 22.67 -13.55
C MET A 176 -8.07 23.49 -13.26
N LYS A 177 -8.97 23.58 -14.25
CA LYS A 177 -10.27 24.28 -14.08
C LYS A 177 -11.11 23.62 -12.98
N GLN A 178 -11.20 22.29 -12.96
CA GLN A 178 -11.98 21.57 -11.96
C GLN A 178 -11.37 21.73 -10.56
N ALA A 179 -10.06 21.61 -10.43
CA ALA A 179 -9.37 21.81 -9.15
C ALA A 179 -9.59 23.22 -8.58
N ASN A 180 -9.57 24.24 -9.44
CA ASN A 180 -9.87 25.61 -9.02
C ASN A 180 -11.36 25.82 -8.69
N TYR A 181 -12.27 25.16 -9.43
CA TYR A 181 -13.72 25.28 -9.22
C TYR A 181 -14.16 24.65 -7.89
N PHE A 182 -13.69 23.43 -7.60
CA PHE A 182 -14.04 22.75 -6.36
C PHE A 182 -13.24 23.27 -5.15
N GLY A 183 -12.15 23.97 -5.43
CA GLY A 183 -11.34 24.62 -4.39
C GLY A 183 -10.36 23.69 -3.71
N TYR A 184 -9.64 24.26 -2.76
CA TYR A 184 -8.62 23.58 -1.96
C TYR A 184 -8.46 24.32 -0.61
N SER A 185 -7.90 23.62 0.35
CA SER A 185 -7.63 24.19 1.67
C SER A 185 -6.34 25.02 1.65
N GLY A 186 -6.37 26.23 2.24
CA GLY A 186 -5.21 27.11 2.37
C GLY A 186 -4.94 27.99 1.13
N ASP A 187 -3.74 28.57 1.05
CA ASP A 187 -3.39 29.62 0.10
C ASP A 187 -2.99 29.12 -1.29
N ARG A 188 -2.78 27.83 -1.45
CA ARG A 188 -2.32 27.21 -2.70
C ARG A 188 -2.78 25.77 -2.81
N VAL A 189 -2.91 25.31 -4.04
CA VAL A 189 -3.15 23.88 -4.33
C VAL A 189 -2.00 23.05 -3.78
N LYS A 190 -2.33 22.06 -2.96
CA LYS A 190 -1.44 20.98 -2.51
C LYS A 190 -2.17 19.68 -2.75
N GLY A 191 -1.58 18.78 -3.52
CA GLY A 191 -2.25 17.54 -3.87
C GLY A 191 -1.31 16.50 -4.44
N LEU A 192 -1.85 15.31 -4.63
CA LEU A 192 -1.20 14.19 -5.28
C LEU A 192 -1.99 13.83 -6.54
N ILE A 193 -1.28 13.59 -7.64
CA ILE A 193 -1.85 13.07 -8.88
C ILE A 193 -1.25 11.69 -9.10
N PHE A 194 -2.10 10.68 -9.13
CA PHE A 194 -1.67 9.31 -9.40
C PHE A 194 -1.77 9.03 -10.89
N CYS A 195 -0.66 8.59 -11.46
CA CYS A 195 -0.53 8.26 -12.87
C CYS A 195 -0.27 6.75 -13.02
N SER A 196 -0.73 6.18 -14.12
CA SER A 196 -0.50 4.75 -14.43
C SER A 196 0.93 4.49 -14.89
N ARG A 197 1.63 5.50 -15.41
CA ARG A 197 2.97 5.39 -16.01
C ARG A 197 3.86 6.57 -15.62
N ILE A 198 5.17 6.35 -15.60
CA ILE A 198 6.16 7.37 -15.26
C ILE A 198 6.25 8.45 -16.35
N ASP A 199 6.16 8.05 -17.63
CA ASP A 199 6.15 8.98 -18.77
C ASP A 199 4.92 9.90 -18.75
N GLU A 200 3.74 9.39 -18.41
CA GLU A 200 2.53 10.17 -18.16
C GLU A 200 2.77 11.21 -17.04
N ALA A 201 3.29 10.77 -15.90
CA ALA A 201 3.57 11.66 -14.77
C ALA A 201 4.54 12.80 -15.17
N ARG A 202 5.59 12.49 -15.95
CA ARG A 202 6.57 13.47 -16.44
C ARG A 202 5.94 14.50 -17.39
N GLU A 203 5.15 14.03 -18.37
CA GLU A 203 4.52 14.92 -19.33
C GLU A 203 3.46 15.80 -18.67
N LEU A 204 2.63 15.26 -17.79
CA LEU A 204 1.68 16.04 -17.00
C LEU A 204 2.37 17.06 -16.10
N SER A 205 3.44 16.69 -15.42
CA SER A 205 4.22 17.61 -14.60
C SER A 205 4.79 18.76 -15.42
N ARG A 206 5.37 18.47 -16.59
CA ARG A 206 5.85 19.50 -17.51
C ARG A 206 4.74 20.49 -17.89
N LYS A 207 3.58 19.97 -18.32
CA LYS A 207 2.44 20.79 -18.76
C LYS A 207 1.80 21.60 -17.65
N PHE A 208 1.69 21.05 -16.43
CA PHE A 208 1.22 21.81 -15.27
C PHE A 208 2.19 22.92 -14.87
N ASN A 209 3.51 22.67 -14.92
CA ASN A 209 4.52 23.68 -14.64
C ASN A 209 4.50 24.84 -15.66
N GLU A 210 4.32 24.54 -16.96
CA GLU A 210 4.16 25.54 -18.00
C GLU A 210 2.93 26.45 -17.81
N ARG A 211 1.92 25.96 -17.08
CA ARG A 211 0.69 26.68 -16.75
C ARG A 211 0.70 27.32 -15.35
N GLY A 212 1.87 27.34 -14.70
CA GLY A 212 2.07 28.04 -13.43
C GLY A 212 1.83 27.19 -12.17
N TRP A 213 1.47 25.92 -12.28
CA TRP A 213 1.51 25.03 -11.14
C TRP A 213 2.95 24.58 -10.88
N ARG A 214 3.28 24.33 -9.62
CA ARG A 214 4.59 23.80 -9.21
C ARG A 214 4.43 22.32 -8.89
N THR A 215 4.83 21.46 -9.80
CA THR A 215 4.69 20.02 -9.68
C THR A 215 6.06 19.33 -9.71
N LEU A 216 6.14 18.18 -9.04
CA LEU A 216 7.29 17.29 -8.98
C LEU A 216 6.82 15.87 -9.28
N VAL A 217 7.60 15.12 -10.05
CA VAL A 217 7.36 13.69 -10.29
C VAL A 217 8.07 12.88 -9.23
N LEU A 218 7.38 11.91 -8.66
CA LEU A 218 7.93 10.91 -7.76
C LEU A 218 7.70 9.52 -8.36
N SER A 219 8.72 8.71 -8.38
CA SER A 219 8.70 7.34 -8.88
C SER A 219 9.39 6.39 -7.91
N GLY A 220 9.25 5.08 -8.11
CA GLY A 220 9.96 4.10 -7.29
C GLY A 220 11.49 4.17 -7.37
N ALA A 221 12.04 4.92 -8.33
CA ALA A 221 13.49 5.14 -8.45
C ALA A 221 14.00 6.31 -7.56
N ASP A 222 13.09 7.11 -7.00
CA ASP A 222 13.41 8.30 -6.21
C ASP A 222 13.42 8.02 -4.69
N SER A 223 13.42 6.74 -4.29
CA SER A 223 13.36 6.26 -2.90
C SER A 223 14.72 5.87 -2.34
#